data_ecc3963c6a9f78402508ad92f69d1c21
#
_entry.id   ecc3963c6a9f78402508ad92f69d1c21
#
_cell.length_a   1.000
_cell.length_b   1.000
_cell.length_c   1.000
_cell.angle_alpha   90.00
_cell.angle_beta   90.00
_cell.angle_gamma   90.00
#
_symmetry.space_group_name_H-M   'P 1'
#
loop_
_entity.id
_entity.type
_entity.pdbx_description
1 polymer ?
#
loop_
_entity_poly.entity_id
_entity_poly.type
_entity_poly.pdbx_seq_one_letter_code
_entity_poly.pdbx_strand_id
1 'polypeptide(L)'
;MKKLIYLFLILASCNSKNNDSKKLPTNFEGKVVAIKDGDTYKIMCDGKERTIRLSHIDCPEKSQPFGKNAKHFASYLCFGQIAKVVSEGKTDRYKRLIAEVYVNDICVNKELVKNGFAWHFIKYSDNEEYADLEKQARQNIVGLWTDVEPIAPWEWRKK
;
A
#
# COMPACT_ATOMS: atom_id res chain seq x y z
N MET A 1 -45.11 26.32 59.12
CA MET A 1 -44.02 26.73 58.20
C MET A 1 -43.26 25.48 57.75
N LYS A 2 -43.60 24.99 56.57
CA LYS A 2 -42.95 23.74 56.02
C LYS A 2 -41.82 24.18 55.17
N LYS A 3 -40.55 23.79 55.53
CA LYS A 3 -39.34 24.01 54.70
C LYS A 3 -39.24 22.89 53.65
N LEU A 4 -39.33 23.28 52.36
CA LEU A 4 -39.17 22.41 51.24
C LEU A 4 -37.67 22.30 50.94
N ILE A 5 -37.09 21.11 51.12
CA ILE A 5 -35.69 20.83 50.78
C ILE A 5 -35.64 20.33 49.33
N TYR A 6 -35.04 21.13 48.43
CA TYR A 6 -34.76 20.72 47.06
C TYR A 6 -33.48 19.90 47.02
N LEU A 7 -33.62 18.62 46.72
CA LEU A 7 -32.49 17.72 46.48
C LEU A 7 -32.03 17.87 45.04
N PHE A 8 -30.88 18.52 44.81
CA PHE A 8 -30.24 18.58 43.47
C PHE A 8 -29.55 17.26 43.19
N LEU A 9 -30.13 16.46 42.28
CA LEU A 9 -29.47 15.29 41.70
C LEU A 9 -28.48 15.77 40.63
N ILE A 10 -27.18 15.73 40.93
CA ILE A 10 -26.11 15.93 39.94
C ILE A 10 -25.97 14.62 39.18
N LEU A 11 -26.45 14.58 37.95
CA LEU A 11 -26.17 13.51 36.99
C LEU A 11 -24.74 13.69 36.51
N ALA A 12 -23.81 12.92 37.06
CA ALA A 12 -22.47 12.78 36.52
C ALA A 12 -22.56 12.04 35.20
N SER A 13 -22.48 12.78 34.08
CA SER A 13 -22.34 12.23 32.73
C SER A 13 -20.93 11.63 32.61
N CYS A 14 -20.82 10.32 32.77
CA CYS A 14 -19.62 9.58 32.40
C CYS A 14 -19.42 9.66 30.88
N ASN A 15 -18.58 10.59 30.45
CA ASN A 15 -18.13 10.67 29.07
C ASN A 15 -17.16 9.51 28.84
N SER A 16 -17.71 8.37 28.44
CA SER A 16 -16.95 7.22 27.99
C SER A 16 -16.19 7.63 26.73
N LYS A 17 -14.90 7.91 26.85
CA LYS A 17 -13.99 8.01 25.71
C LYS A 17 -13.91 6.63 25.08
N ASN A 18 -14.75 6.38 24.08
CA ASN A 18 -14.59 5.25 23.18
C ASN A 18 -13.24 5.43 22.47
N ASN A 19 -12.21 4.79 22.99
CA ASN A 19 -11.00 4.49 22.25
C ASN A 19 -11.36 3.39 21.22
N ASP A 20 -12.15 3.77 20.21
CA ASP A 20 -12.22 3.00 18.99
C ASP A 20 -10.83 3.06 18.34
N SER A 21 -10.03 2.05 18.58
CA SER A 21 -8.90 1.70 17.74
C SER A 21 -9.49 1.35 16.37
N LYS A 22 -9.77 2.38 15.57
CA LYS A 22 -10.47 2.29 14.28
C LYS A 22 -9.62 1.38 13.40
N LYS A 23 -10.01 0.10 13.32
CA LYS A 23 -9.38 -0.88 12.42
C LYS A 23 -9.31 -0.23 11.03
N LEU A 24 -8.16 -0.28 10.39
CA LEU A 24 -7.98 0.26 9.05
C LEU A 24 -9.01 -0.38 8.12
N PRO A 25 -9.68 0.40 7.26
CA PRO A 25 -10.63 -0.17 6.31
C PRO A 25 -9.89 -1.15 5.40
N THR A 26 -10.51 -2.29 5.14
CA THR A 26 -9.96 -3.32 4.26
C THR A 26 -10.06 -2.92 2.80
N ASN A 27 -11.14 -2.23 2.42
CA ASN A 27 -11.37 -1.73 1.08
C ASN A 27 -11.82 -0.28 1.15
N PHE A 28 -11.23 0.59 0.35
CA PHE A 28 -11.61 1.99 0.25
C PHE A 28 -11.13 2.59 -1.08
N GLU A 29 -11.66 3.75 -1.41
CA GLU A 29 -11.17 4.57 -2.53
C GLU A 29 -10.53 5.85 -2.00
N GLY A 30 -9.54 6.35 -2.73
CA GLY A 30 -8.87 7.58 -2.37
C GLY A 30 -7.94 8.09 -3.47
N LYS A 31 -7.59 9.36 -3.39
CA LYS A 31 -6.68 9.98 -4.36
C LYS A 31 -5.24 9.63 -4.03
N VAL A 32 -4.48 9.16 -5.02
CA VAL A 32 -3.04 8.95 -4.89
C VAL A 32 -2.34 10.31 -4.88
N VAL A 33 -1.80 10.70 -3.73
CA VAL A 33 -1.20 12.02 -3.51
C VAL A 33 0.33 12.01 -3.51
N ALA A 34 0.95 10.84 -3.32
CA ALA A 34 2.40 10.69 -3.46
C ALA A 34 2.80 9.25 -3.81
N ILE A 35 3.87 9.12 -4.59
CA ILE A 35 4.60 7.88 -4.87
C ILE A 35 5.98 8.04 -4.22
N LYS A 36 6.26 7.25 -3.18
CA LYS A 36 7.55 7.31 -2.47
C LYS A 36 8.64 6.58 -3.24
N ASP A 37 8.30 5.37 -3.63
CA ASP A 37 9.09 4.46 -4.47
C ASP A 37 8.15 3.61 -5.34
N GLY A 38 8.64 2.58 -6.01
CA GLY A 38 7.82 1.78 -6.94
C GLY A 38 6.62 1.09 -6.28
N ASP A 39 6.69 0.80 -4.97
CA ASP A 39 5.69 -0.01 -4.25
C ASP A 39 5.17 0.62 -2.95
N THR A 40 5.44 1.89 -2.71
CA THR A 40 4.98 2.60 -1.51
C THR A 40 4.29 3.91 -1.88
N TYR A 41 2.99 4.01 -1.61
CA TYR A 41 2.14 5.12 -2.02
C TYR A 41 1.48 5.81 -0.83
N LYS A 42 1.15 7.07 -1.01
CA LYS A 42 0.28 7.81 -0.10
C LYS A 42 -1.06 8.07 -0.78
N ILE A 43 -2.13 7.65 -0.12
CA ILE A 43 -3.49 7.78 -0.62
C ILE A 43 -4.32 8.57 0.39
N MET A 44 -4.97 9.63 -0.11
CA MET A 44 -5.87 10.47 0.66
C MET A 44 -7.27 9.88 0.62
N CYS A 45 -7.80 9.51 1.78
CA CYS A 45 -9.15 8.98 1.96
C CYS A 45 -9.79 9.65 3.18
N ASP A 46 -10.99 10.20 3.05
CA ASP A 46 -11.74 10.88 4.13
C ASP A 46 -10.90 11.93 4.87
N GLY A 47 -10.15 12.75 4.14
CA GLY A 47 -9.29 13.79 4.70
C GLY A 47 -8.05 13.26 5.46
N LYS A 48 -7.77 11.96 5.39
CA LYS A 48 -6.61 11.33 6.05
C LYS A 48 -5.69 10.68 5.04
N GLU A 49 -4.40 10.97 5.15
CA GLU A 49 -3.37 10.32 4.36
C GLU A 49 -3.06 8.93 4.92
N ARG A 50 -3.07 7.93 4.06
CA ARG A 50 -2.72 6.54 4.38
C ARG A 50 -1.53 6.11 3.56
N THR A 51 -0.57 5.45 4.20
CA THR A 51 0.58 4.86 3.50
C THR A 51 0.27 3.41 3.16
N ILE A 52 0.35 3.09 1.87
CA ILE A 52 0.09 1.77 1.30
C ILE A 52 1.42 1.16 0.87
N ARG A 53 1.66 -0.10 1.23
CA ARG A 53 2.70 -0.95 0.68
C ARG A 53 2.03 -1.96 -0.25
N LEU A 54 2.40 -1.95 -1.51
CA LEU A 54 1.83 -2.88 -2.48
C LEU A 54 2.13 -4.33 -2.06
N SER A 55 1.09 -5.17 -2.04
CA SER A 55 1.20 -6.59 -1.72
C SER A 55 1.82 -7.38 -2.88
N HIS A 56 2.31 -8.58 -2.56
CA HIS A 56 2.84 -9.57 -3.51
C HIS A 56 4.13 -9.21 -4.24
N ILE A 57 4.57 -7.95 -4.21
CA ILE A 57 5.69 -7.46 -5.02
C ILE A 57 6.75 -6.76 -4.18
N ASP A 58 7.96 -6.66 -4.73
CA ASP A 58 9.05 -5.85 -4.20
C ASP A 58 9.74 -5.13 -5.37
N CYS A 59 9.70 -3.80 -5.33
CA CYS A 59 10.34 -2.98 -6.37
C CYS A 59 11.80 -2.70 -6.02
N PRO A 60 12.65 -2.47 -7.04
CA PRO A 60 14.01 -2.01 -6.81
C PRO A 60 14.04 -0.75 -5.94
N GLU A 61 14.99 -0.70 -5.00
CA GLU A 61 15.20 0.44 -4.12
C GLU A 61 15.57 1.71 -4.91
N LYS A 62 15.32 2.88 -4.34
CA LYS A 62 15.58 4.16 -5.02
C LYS A 62 17.00 4.31 -5.57
N SER A 63 18.00 3.75 -4.86
CA SER A 63 19.43 3.76 -5.25
C SER A 63 19.83 2.56 -6.10
N GLN A 64 18.94 1.60 -6.29
CA GLN A 64 19.18 0.39 -7.08
C GLN A 64 18.93 0.68 -8.57
N PRO A 65 19.61 0.00 -9.51
CA PRO A 65 19.24 0.02 -10.92
C PRO A 65 17.73 -0.23 -11.09
N PHE A 66 17.09 0.47 -12.00
CA PHE A 66 15.64 0.48 -12.24
C PHE A 66 14.75 1.02 -11.11
N GLY A 67 15.26 1.38 -9.92
CA GLY A 67 14.42 1.93 -8.84
C GLY A 67 13.71 3.24 -9.21
N LYS A 68 14.41 4.15 -9.90
CA LYS A 68 13.79 5.37 -10.42
C LYS A 68 12.77 5.08 -11.52
N ASN A 69 13.04 4.11 -12.40
CA ASN A 69 12.13 3.69 -13.46
C ASN A 69 10.84 3.08 -12.89
N ALA A 70 10.95 2.20 -11.89
CA ALA A 70 9.81 1.63 -11.19
C ALA A 70 8.92 2.73 -10.58
N LYS A 71 9.53 3.71 -9.89
CA LYS A 71 8.79 4.86 -9.35
C LYS A 71 8.11 5.70 -10.44
N HIS A 72 8.80 5.97 -11.57
CA HIS A 72 8.23 6.74 -12.68
C HIS A 72 7.06 5.99 -13.31
N PHE A 73 7.19 4.69 -13.53
CA PHE A 73 6.12 3.87 -14.09
C PHE A 73 4.91 3.82 -13.16
N ALA A 74 5.13 3.60 -11.85
CA ALA A 74 4.08 3.68 -10.84
C ALA A 74 3.36 5.05 -10.85
N SER A 75 4.14 6.13 -10.96
CA SER A 75 3.61 7.49 -11.03
C SER A 75 2.75 7.69 -12.28
N TYR A 76 3.20 7.21 -13.42
CA TYR A 76 2.46 7.25 -14.68
C TYR A 76 1.10 6.54 -14.57
N LEU A 77 1.08 5.37 -13.92
CA LEU A 77 -0.14 4.58 -13.77
C LEU A 77 -1.17 5.23 -12.83
N CYS A 78 -0.74 5.84 -11.72
CA CYS A 78 -1.70 6.13 -10.67
C CYS A 78 -1.55 7.50 -9.97
N PHE A 79 -0.49 8.28 -10.19
CA PHE A 79 -0.35 9.56 -9.48
C PHE A 79 -1.48 10.53 -9.84
N GLY A 80 -2.12 11.10 -8.80
CA GLY A 80 -3.22 12.05 -8.94
C GLY A 80 -4.59 11.42 -9.26
N GLN A 81 -4.63 10.10 -9.53
CA GLN A 81 -5.85 9.36 -9.83
C GLN A 81 -6.60 8.94 -8.56
N ILE A 82 -7.87 8.62 -8.69
CA ILE A 82 -8.63 7.90 -7.66
C ILE A 82 -8.30 6.42 -7.81
N ALA A 83 -7.82 5.83 -6.71
CA ALA A 83 -7.46 4.43 -6.66
C ALA A 83 -8.38 3.69 -5.68
N LYS A 84 -8.80 2.49 -6.08
CA LYS A 84 -9.42 1.50 -5.20
C LYS A 84 -8.33 0.69 -4.52
N VAL A 85 -8.33 0.66 -3.20
CA VAL A 85 -7.41 -0.11 -2.37
C VAL A 85 -8.12 -1.34 -1.86
N VAL A 86 -7.53 -2.52 -2.08
CA VAL A 86 -8.06 -3.82 -1.63
C VAL A 86 -7.03 -4.44 -0.69
N SER A 87 -7.43 -4.67 0.57
CA SER A 87 -6.54 -5.15 1.62
C SER A 87 -7.26 -6.12 2.56
N GLU A 88 -6.51 -7.04 3.14
CA GLU A 88 -6.98 -7.89 4.25
C GLU A 88 -6.90 -7.18 5.62
N GLY A 89 -6.55 -5.90 5.66
CA GLY A 89 -6.38 -5.13 6.89
C GLY A 89 -5.07 -5.40 7.62
N LYS A 90 -4.12 -6.07 6.97
CA LYS A 90 -2.77 -6.32 7.51
C LYS A 90 -1.88 -5.11 7.30
N THR A 91 -1.00 -4.86 8.27
CA THR A 91 0.05 -3.85 8.16
C THR A 91 1.42 -4.48 8.33
N ASP A 92 2.43 -3.85 7.74
CA ASP A 92 3.81 -4.23 7.99
C ASP A 92 4.37 -3.63 9.31
N ARG A 93 5.65 -3.91 9.61
CA ARG A 93 6.35 -3.38 10.80
C ARG A 93 6.44 -1.85 10.82
N TYR A 94 6.28 -1.19 9.69
CA TYR A 94 6.28 0.28 9.55
C TYR A 94 4.87 0.87 9.58
N LYS A 95 3.85 0.07 9.93
CA LYS A 95 2.42 0.45 9.96
C LYS A 95 1.86 0.87 8.61
N ARG A 96 2.47 0.43 7.48
CA ARG A 96 1.92 0.62 6.14
C ARG A 96 0.86 -0.45 5.90
N LEU A 97 -0.29 -0.06 5.35
CA LEU A 97 -1.33 -1.02 4.97
C LEU A 97 -0.87 -1.82 3.74
N ILE A 98 -0.86 -3.15 3.85
CA ILE A 98 -0.52 -4.04 2.73
C ILE A 98 -1.75 -4.22 1.87
N ALA A 99 -1.67 -3.89 0.57
CA ALA A 99 -2.83 -3.91 -0.32
C ALA A 99 -2.47 -4.07 -1.79
N GLU A 100 -3.46 -4.47 -2.58
CA GLU A 100 -3.50 -4.24 -4.01
C GLU A 100 -4.15 -2.88 -4.29
N VAL A 101 -3.64 -2.20 -5.31
CA VAL A 101 -4.11 -0.88 -5.75
C VAL A 101 -4.61 -0.98 -7.19
N TYR A 102 -5.82 -0.50 -7.43
CA TYR A 102 -6.46 -0.50 -8.74
C TYR A 102 -6.78 0.92 -9.18
N VAL A 103 -6.50 1.23 -10.44
CA VAL A 103 -6.88 2.49 -11.10
C VAL A 103 -7.52 2.14 -12.44
N ASN A 104 -8.76 2.59 -12.67
CA ASN A 104 -9.53 2.24 -13.87
C ASN A 104 -9.55 0.71 -14.13
N ASP A 105 -9.80 -0.07 -13.08
CA ASP A 105 -9.83 -1.54 -13.07
C ASP A 105 -8.49 -2.23 -13.38
N ILE A 106 -7.40 -1.47 -13.57
CA ILE A 106 -6.06 -1.99 -13.77
C ILE A 106 -5.37 -2.18 -12.41
N CYS A 107 -4.91 -3.40 -12.10
CA CYS A 107 -4.12 -3.69 -10.92
C CYS A 107 -2.68 -3.16 -11.10
N VAL A 108 -2.35 -2.09 -10.40
CA VAL A 108 -1.02 -1.44 -10.47
C VAL A 108 0.09 -2.40 -10.05
N ASN A 109 -0.15 -3.24 -9.03
CA ASN A 109 0.79 -4.26 -8.55
C ASN A 109 1.19 -5.22 -9.70
N LYS A 110 0.20 -5.72 -10.43
CA LYS A 110 0.40 -6.65 -11.56
C LYS A 110 1.11 -5.98 -12.73
N GLU A 111 0.71 -4.74 -13.07
CA GLU A 111 1.36 -4.01 -14.16
C GLU A 111 2.84 -3.74 -13.88
N LEU A 112 3.22 -3.48 -12.63
CA LEU A 112 4.62 -3.34 -12.25
C LEU A 112 5.44 -4.61 -12.52
N VAL A 113 4.91 -5.78 -12.18
CA VAL A 113 5.58 -7.08 -12.43
C VAL A 113 5.63 -7.37 -13.91
N LYS A 114 4.49 -7.27 -14.60
CA LYS A 114 4.33 -7.55 -16.04
C LYS A 114 5.30 -6.73 -16.90
N ASN A 115 5.55 -5.48 -16.52
CA ASN A 115 6.46 -4.58 -17.24
C ASN A 115 7.90 -4.59 -16.72
N GLY A 116 8.23 -5.52 -15.82
CA GLY A 116 9.58 -5.71 -15.29
C GLY A 116 10.06 -4.56 -14.39
N PHE A 117 9.17 -3.95 -13.62
CA PHE A 117 9.51 -2.92 -12.63
C PHE A 117 9.37 -3.39 -11.18
N ALA A 118 8.94 -4.64 -10.99
CA ALA A 118 8.87 -5.29 -9.69
C ALA A 118 9.20 -6.77 -9.79
N TRP A 119 9.70 -7.34 -8.70
CA TRP A 119 9.83 -8.77 -8.48
C TRP A 119 8.57 -9.29 -7.81
N HIS A 120 8.17 -10.53 -8.10
CA HIS A 120 7.26 -11.29 -7.23
C HIS A 120 7.95 -11.58 -5.90
N PHE A 121 7.37 -11.11 -4.79
CA PHE A 121 7.98 -11.26 -3.48
C PHE A 121 7.62 -12.59 -2.83
N ILE A 122 8.21 -13.69 -3.32
CA ILE A 122 7.91 -15.07 -2.93
C ILE A 122 7.94 -15.34 -1.42
N LYS A 123 8.73 -14.57 -0.65
CA LYS A 123 8.77 -14.69 0.82
C LYS A 123 7.43 -14.36 1.49
N TYR A 124 6.60 -13.53 0.87
CA TYR A 124 5.34 -13.03 1.41
C TYR A 124 4.16 -13.24 0.47
N SER A 125 4.35 -14.00 -0.60
CA SER A 125 3.31 -14.26 -1.58
C SER A 125 3.54 -15.59 -2.28
N ASP A 126 2.54 -16.44 -2.24
CA ASP A 126 2.43 -17.70 -2.97
C ASP A 126 1.46 -17.60 -4.17
N ASN A 127 1.10 -16.37 -4.55
CA ASN A 127 0.15 -16.13 -5.63
C ASN A 127 0.79 -16.44 -6.99
N GLU A 128 0.29 -17.53 -7.64
CA GLU A 128 0.80 -18.02 -8.91
C GLU A 128 0.68 -17.02 -10.06
N GLU A 129 -0.34 -16.15 -10.06
CA GLU A 129 -0.52 -15.14 -11.10
C GLU A 129 0.66 -14.17 -11.14
N TYR A 130 1.16 -13.73 -9.96
CA TYR A 130 2.36 -12.88 -9.89
C TYR A 130 3.62 -13.61 -10.32
N ALA A 131 3.73 -14.91 -10.02
CA ALA A 131 4.85 -15.74 -10.47
C ALA A 131 4.86 -15.87 -12.00
N ASP A 132 3.70 -16.09 -12.62
CA ASP A 132 3.55 -16.18 -14.07
C ASP A 132 3.83 -14.85 -14.76
N LEU A 133 3.36 -13.73 -14.21
CA LEU A 133 3.67 -12.39 -14.74
C LEU A 133 5.18 -12.10 -14.71
N GLU A 134 5.87 -12.43 -13.61
CA GLU A 134 7.33 -12.29 -13.54
C GLU A 134 8.02 -13.18 -14.57
N LYS A 135 7.61 -14.44 -14.69
CA LYS A 135 8.16 -15.38 -15.68
C LYS A 135 8.00 -14.84 -17.12
N GLN A 136 6.84 -14.30 -17.47
CA GLN A 136 6.61 -13.67 -18.77
C GLN A 136 7.49 -12.43 -18.97
N ALA A 137 7.60 -11.56 -17.96
CA ALA A 137 8.45 -10.38 -18.04
C ALA A 137 9.92 -10.73 -18.27
N ARG A 138 10.43 -11.80 -17.62
CA ARG A 138 11.78 -12.34 -17.81
C ARG A 138 11.97 -12.89 -19.22
N GLN A 139 11.03 -13.68 -19.73
CA GLN A 139 11.08 -14.24 -21.08
C GLN A 139 11.09 -13.17 -22.16
N ASN A 140 10.34 -12.09 -21.94
CA ASN A 140 10.24 -10.95 -22.84
C ASN A 140 11.37 -9.93 -22.66
N ILE A 141 12.28 -10.14 -21.70
CA ILE A 141 13.44 -9.28 -21.42
C ILE A 141 13.00 -7.81 -21.24
N VAL A 142 11.97 -7.54 -20.44
CA VAL A 142 11.43 -6.19 -20.24
C VAL A 142 11.87 -5.59 -18.90
N GLY A 143 12.00 -4.26 -18.86
CA GLY A 143 12.32 -3.53 -17.64
C GLY A 143 13.65 -3.97 -17.03
N LEU A 144 13.66 -4.30 -15.72
CA LEU A 144 14.86 -4.75 -14.99
C LEU A 144 15.47 -6.06 -15.53
N TRP A 145 14.69 -6.83 -16.30
CA TRP A 145 15.13 -8.08 -16.92
C TRP A 145 16.01 -7.88 -18.16
N THR A 146 16.23 -6.63 -18.58
CA THR A 146 17.26 -6.27 -19.58
C THR A 146 18.67 -6.29 -18.97
N ASP A 147 18.79 -6.24 -17.63
CA ASP A 147 20.05 -6.40 -16.93
C ASP A 147 20.52 -7.86 -17.02
N VAL A 148 21.81 -8.06 -17.20
CA VAL A 148 22.42 -9.41 -17.29
C VAL A 148 22.35 -10.14 -15.94
N GLU A 149 22.51 -9.40 -14.85
CA GLU A 149 22.49 -9.92 -13.49
C GLU A 149 21.57 -9.07 -12.58
N PRO A 150 20.25 -9.12 -12.77
CA PRO A 150 19.34 -8.32 -11.98
C PRO A 150 19.37 -8.78 -10.51
N ILE A 151 19.62 -7.83 -9.60
CA ILE A 151 19.68 -8.10 -8.16
C ILE A 151 18.30 -7.89 -7.57
N ALA A 152 17.82 -8.87 -6.79
CA ALA A 152 16.55 -8.72 -6.09
C ALA A 152 16.63 -7.64 -4.98
N PRO A 153 15.55 -6.86 -4.73
CA PRO A 153 15.57 -5.79 -3.73
C PRO A 153 15.94 -6.28 -2.33
N TRP A 154 15.51 -7.46 -1.95
CA TRP A 154 15.85 -8.06 -0.63
C TRP A 154 17.31 -8.49 -0.51
N GLU A 155 18.00 -8.75 -1.61
CA GLU A 155 19.46 -8.98 -1.62
C GLU A 155 20.23 -7.65 -1.65
N TRP A 156 19.70 -6.66 -2.40
CA TRP A 156 20.27 -5.30 -2.40
C TRP A 156 20.33 -4.69 -1.00
N ARG A 157 19.29 -4.87 -0.20
CA ARG A 157 19.23 -4.37 1.18
C ARG A 157 20.21 -5.03 2.17
N LYS A 158 20.88 -6.11 1.77
CA LYS A 158 21.91 -6.78 2.61
C LYS A 158 23.32 -6.24 2.37
N LYS A 159 23.51 -5.45 1.30
CA LYS A 159 24.79 -4.80 0.96
C LYS A 159 24.97 -3.54 1.78
#